data_f158540c9028b256287ad8d42d3371cb
#
_entry.id   f158540c9028b256287ad8d42d3371cb
#
_cell.length_a   1.000
_cell.length_b   1.000
_cell.length_c   1.000
_cell.angle_alpha   90.00
_cell.angle_beta   90.00
_cell.angle_gamma   90.00
#
_symmetry.space_group_name_H-M   'P 1'
#
loop_
_entity.id
_entity.type
_entity.pdbx_description
1 polymer ?
#
loop_
_entity_poly.entity_id
_entity_poly.type
_entity_poly.pdbx_seq_one_letter_code
_entity_poly.pdbx_strand_id
1 'polypeptide(L)'
;VFQYPKVAVVITGDEVAESVEDFATGKIFDANGPLIEAWFQNQAQQVEIFHVADTEAAVQALIQKLSESHDLILTTGGVSVGDYDFIRPVTLDLGFEQIFWKVKQKPGKPMFFAQLERADDSYCYLLGLPGNPAAVYVGMQIYTSTLLNALQGQKHQPEWFSAVLNHDLKMDARERFLRMFASFDQSVLKVKSLSKQQSHMLSNLMQANCLVRIPAGQSLNEGEIVHGLFIH
;
A
#
# COMPACT_ATOMS: atom_id res chain seq x y z
N VAL A 1 -14.66 18.03 15.60
CA VAL A 1 -14.31 16.59 15.58
C VAL A 1 -14.34 16.18 14.13
N PHE A 2 -13.21 15.70 13.62
CA PHE A 2 -13.15 15.13 12.28
C PHE A 2 -13.85 13.76 12.29
N GLN A 3 -14.63 13.47 11.28
CA GLN A 3 -15.20 12.14 11.06
C GLN A 3 -14.13 11.22 10.46
N TYR A 4 -14.28 9.92 10.66
CA TYR A 4 -13.49 8.96 9.91
C TYR A 4 -13.81 9.08 8.42
N PRO A 5 -12.81 9.12 7.54
CA PRO A 5 -13.04 9.16 6.10
C PRO A 5 -13.75 7.88 5.65
N LYS A 6 -14.69 8.03 4.75
CA LYS A 6 -15.36 6.91 4.11
C LYS A 6 -14.45 6.33 3.04
N VAL A 7 -14.04 5.07 3.22
CA VAL A 7 -13.03 4.42 2.38
C VAL A 7 -13.65 3.29 1.57
N ALA A 8 -13.40 3.29 0.27
CA ALA A 8 -13.65 2.17 -0.64
C ALA A 8 -12.34 1.52 -1.08
N VAL A 9 -12.33 0.21 -1.19
CA VAL A 9 -11.23 -0.57 -1.78
C VAL A 9 -11.70 -1.22 -3.06
N VAL A 10 -10.99 -0.99 -4.15
CA VAL A 10 -11.25 -1.57 -5.47
C VAL A 10 -10.15 -2.56 -5.80
N ILE A 11 -10.51 -3.82 -5.92
CA ILE A 11 -9.61 -4.91 -6.31
C ILE A 11 -9.83 -5.21 -7.78
N THR A 12 -8.78 -5.02 -8.57
CA THR A 12 -8.76 -5.36 -10.00
C THR A 12 -7.92 -6.60 -10.23
N GLY A 13 -8.23 -7.34 -11.27
CA GLY A 13 -7.48 -8.51 -11.70
C GLY A 13 -8.40 -9.67 -12.04
N ASP A 14 -8.59 -9.95 -13.33
CA ASP A 14 -9.36 -11.10 -13.81
C ASP A 14 -8.70 -12.43 -13.40
N GLU A 15 -7.42 -12.40 -13.01
CA GLU A 15 -6.69 -13.53 -12.45
C GLU A 15 -7.09 -13.86 -11.00
N VAL A 16 -7.80 -12.95 -10.31
CA VAL A 16 -8.22 -13.16 -8.91
C VAL A 16 -9.48 -14.03 -8.89
N ALA A 17 -9.46 -15.06 -8.06
CA ALA A 17 -10.59 -15.97 -7.88
C ALA A 17 -11.66 -15.32 -7.00
N GLU A 18 -12.89 -15.36 -7.44
CA GLU A 18 -14.07 -14.95 -6.66
C GLU A 18 -14.69 -16.13 -5.89
N SER A 19 -14.38 -17.36 -6.32
CA SER A 19 -14.88 -18.59 -5.72
C SER A 19 -13.81 -19.70 -5.68
N VAL A 20 -14.07 -20.76 -4.92
CA VAL A 20 -13.17 -21.92 -4.85
C VAL A 20 -13.10 -22.67 -6.20
N GLU A 21 -14.18 -22.65 -6.96
CA GLU A 21 -14.29 -23.30 -8.27
C GLU A 21 -13.37 -22.64 -9.31
N ASP A 22 -13.09 -21.36 -9.15
CA ASP A 22 -12.22 -20.58 -10.06
C ASP A 22 -10.77 -21.08 -10.08
N PHE A 23 -10.32 -21.78 -9.04
CA PHE A 23 -8.96 -22.36 -9.05
C PHE A 23 -8.76 -23.42 -10.10
N ALA A 24 -9.81 -24.13 -10.49
CA ALA A 24 -9.75 -25.11 -11.58
C ALA A 24 -9.40 -24.44 -12.93
N THR A 25 -9.62 -23.13 -13.06
CA THR A 25 -9.31 -22.33 -14.24
C THR A 25 -7.94 -21.65 -14.18
N GLY A 26 -7.16 -21.87 -13.10
CA GLY A 26 -5.82 -21.31 -12.93
C GLY A 26 -5.79 -19.91 -12.29
N LYS A 27 -6.91 -19.42 -11.75
CA LYS A 27 -6.94 -18.17 -10.99
C LYS A 27 -6.22 -18.27 -9.64
N ILE A 28 -5.81 -17.15 -9.08
CA ILE A 28 -5.10 -17.05 -7.81
C ILE A 28 -6.03 -16.52 -6.71
N PHE A 29 -5.71 -16.83 -5.45
CA PHE A 29 -6.45 -16.26 -4.31
C PHE A 29 -6.27 -14.76 -4.22
N ASP A 30 -7.35 -14.04 -3.87
CA ASP A 30 -7.23 -12.66 -3.44
C ASP A 30 -6.47 -12.61 -2.09
N ALA A 31 -5.26 -12.09 -2.16
CA ALA A 31 -4.45 -11.86 -0.96
C ALA A 31 -4.54 -10.40 -0.48
N ASN A 32 -4.97 -9.49 -1.34
CA ASN A 32 -5.01 -8.06 -1.06
C ASN A 32 -6.26 -7.66 -0.27
N GLY A 33 -7.43 -8.15 -0.65
CA GLY A 33 -8.68 -7.84 0.03
C GLY A 33 -8.63 -8.19 1.52
N PRO A 34 -8.38 -9.46 1.89
CA PRO A 34 -8.28 -9.86 3.29
C PRO A 34 -7.16 -9.14 4.07
N LEU A 35 -6.03 -8.84 3.41
CA LEU A 35 -4.93 -8.10 4.04
C LEU A 35 -5.34 -6.66 4.37
N ILE A 36 -6.01 -5.97 3.44
CA ILE A 36 -6.46 -4.59 3.64
C ILE A 36 -7.59 -4.56 4.67
N GLU A 37 -8.55 -5.47 4.59
CA GLU A 37 -9.64 -5.58 5.56
C GLU A 37 -9.12 -5.75 6.98
N ALA A 38 -8.20 -6.71 7.19
CA ALA A 38 -7.58 -6.93 8.50
C ALA A 38 -6.80 -5.70 8.99
N TRP A 39 -6.13 -4.97 8.08
CA TRP A 39 -5.42 -3.75 8.43
C TRP A 39 -6.37 -2.66 8.93
N PHE A 40 -7.53 -2.46 8.29
CA PHE A 40 -8.54 -1.50 8.75
C PHE A 40 -9.21 -1.95 10.05
N GLN A 41 -9.52 -3.24 10.20
CA GLN A 41 -10.09 -3.79 11.43
C GLN A 41 -9.18 -3.56 12.64
N ASN A 42 -7.85 -3.70 12.49
CA ASN A 42 -6.89 -3.40 13.55
C ASN A 42 -6.90 -1.93 13.99
N GLN A 43 -7.41 -1.03 13.15
CA GLN A 43 -7.58 0.39 13.45
C GLN A 43 -9.02 0.75 13.87
N ALA A 44 -9.86 -0.25 14.13
CA ALA A 44 -11.28 -0.09 14.43
C ALA A 44 -12.04 0.70 13.34
N GLN A 45 -11.63 0.58 12.08
CA GLN A 45 -12.28 1.20 10.93
C GLN A 45 -12.93 0.14 10.05
N GLN A 46 -14.04 0.52 9.43
CA GLN A 46 -14.71 -0.29 8.40
C GLN A 46 -14.34 0.20 7.01
N VAL A 47 -14.30 -0.70 6.06
CA VAL A 47 -14.00 -0.43 4.66
C VAL A 47 -14.95 -1.21 3.77
N GLU A 48 -15.37 -0.63 2.66
CA GLU A 48 -16.17 -1.31 1.64
C GLU A 48 -15.24 -1.85 0.56
N ILE A 49 -15.30 -3.16 0.28
CA ILE A 49 -14.44 -3.83 -0.72
C ILE A 49 -15.28 -4.15 -1.95
N PHE A 50 -14.79 -3.77 -3.12
CA PHE A 50 -15.39 -3.98 -4.43
C PHE A 50 -14.41 -4.75 -5.33
N HIS A 51 -14.89 -5.79 -5.99
CA HIS A 51 -14.15 -6.45 -7.07
C HIS A 51 -14.68 -5.93 -8.41
N VAL A 52 -13.79 -5.68 -9.35
CA VAL A 52 -14.14 -5.15 -10.67
C VAL A 52 -13.34 -5.86 -11.76
N ALA A 53 -14.00 -6.21 -12.85
CA ALA A 53 -13.37 -6.80 -14.03
C ALA A 53 -12.35 -5.83 -14.65
N ASP A 54 -11.27 -6.36 -15.22
CA ASP A 54 -10.21 -5.59 -15.88
C ASP A 54 -10.68 -5.06 -17.25
N THR A 55 -11.77 -4.29 -17.23
CA THR A 55 -12.29 -3.57 -18.40
C THR A 55 -12.41 -2.08 -18.07
N GLU A 56 -12.07 -1.25 -19.05
CA GLU A 56 -12.12 0.20 -18.89
C GLU A 56 -13.51 0.69 -18.44
N ALA A 57 -14.58 0.19 -19.08
CA ALA A 57 -15.95 0.60 -18.78
C ALA A 57 -16.39 0.21 -17.35
N ALA A 58 -16.03 -0.98 -16.86
CA ALA A 58 -16.37 -1.43 -15.51
C ALA A 58 -15.62 -0.61 -14.46
N VAL A 59 -14.32 -0.38 -14.67
CA VAL A 59 -13.47 0.44 -13.80
C VAL A 59 -13.99 1.88 -13.75
N GLN A 60 -14.33 2.46 -14.90
CA GLN A 60 -14.86 3.83 -15.01
C GLN A 60 -16.18 3.98 -14.25
N ALA A 61 -17.14 3.09 -14.49
CA ALA A 61 -18.44 3.17 -13.83
C ALA A 61 -18.32 3.05 -12.29
N LEU A 62 -17.43 2.16 -11.81
CA LEU A 62 -17.22 1.98 -10.39
C LEU A 62 -16.51 3.18 -9.76
N ILE A 63 -15.39 3.66 -10.32
CA ILE A 63 -14.65 4.81 -9.76
C ILE A 63 -15.53 6.06 -9.77
N GLN A 64 -16.29 6.31 -10.83
CA GLN A 64 -17.23 7.43 -10.89
C GLN A 64 -18.25 7.38 -9.75
N LYS A 65 -18.91 6.22 -9.57
CA LYS A 65 -19.87 6.03 -8.47
C LYS A 65 -19.24 6.25 -7.09
N LEU A 66 -18.05 5.69 -6.86
CA LEU A 66 -17.37 5.79 -5.57
C LEU A 66 -16.87 7.21 -5.30
N SER A 67 -16.44 7.94 -6.33
CA SER A 67 -15.96 9.32 -6.19
C SER A 67 -17.02 10.30 -5.68
N GLU A 68 -18.32 9.99 -5.87
CA GLU A 68 -19.43 10.80 -5.38
C GLU A 68 -19.71 10.58 -3.87
N SER A 69 -19.29 9.44 -3.30
CA SER A 69 -19.75 8.99 -1.99
C SER A 69 -18.65 8.63 -0.98
N HIS A 70 -17.39 8.55 -1.41
CA HIS A 70 -16.25 8.17 -0.57
C HIS A 70 -15.16 9.25 -0.57
N ASP A 71 -14.49 9.41 0.57
CA ASP A 71 -13.40 10.38 0.72
C ASP A 71 -12.08 9.84 0.19
N LEU A 72 -11.91 8.52 0.24
CA LEU A 72 -10.73 7.82 -0.23
C LEU A 72 -11.11 6.55 -0.99
N ILE A 73 -10.57 6.41 -2.21
CA ILE A 73 -10.61 5.18 -2.99
C ILE A 73 -9.20 4.59 -2.98
N LEU A 74 -9.05 3.39 -2.44
CA LEU A 74 -7.83 2.58 -2.55
C LEU A 74 -8.02 1.60 -3.70
N THR A 75 -7.04 1.45 -4.58
CA THR A 75 -7.07 0.38 -5.60
C THR A 75 -5.87 -0.53 -5.44
N THR A 76 -6.02 -1.82 -5.76
CA THR A 76 -4.90 -2.76 -5.84
C THR A 76 -4.82 -3.33 -7.24
N GLY A 77 -3.65 -3.16 -7.90
CA GLY A 77 -3.50 -3.47 -9.33
C GLY A 77 -3.89 -2.30 -10.23
N GLY A 78 -3.80 -2.50 -11.54
CA GLY A 78 -4.22 -1.56 -12.58
C GLY A 78 -3.46 -0.22 -12.65
N VAL A 79 -2.30 -0.08 -12.01
CA VAL A 79 -1.55 1.19 -11.90
C VAL A 79 -0.13 1.16 -12.49
N SER A 80 0.26 0.07 -13.15
CA SER A 80 1.60 -0.08 -13.73
C SER A 80 1.67 0.49 -15.15
N VAL A 81 2.09 -0.27 -16.13
CA VAL A 81 2.24 0.13 -17.54
C VAL A 81 1.77 -0.99 -18.49
N GLY A 82 1.01 -1.97 -17.99
CA GLY A 82 0.44 -3.04 -18.79
C GLY A 82 -0.80 -2.58 -19.57
N ASP A 83 -1.17 -3.35 -20.58
CA ASP A 83 -2.32 -3.06 -21.45
C ASP A 83 -3.66 -3.12 -20.70
N TYR A 84 -3.69 -3.76 -19.53
CA TYR A 84 -4.87 -3.90 -18.65
C TYR A 84 -4.80 -3.00 -17.41
N ASP A 85 -3.90 -2.02 -17.37
CA ASP A 85 -3.77 -1.09 -16.25
C ASP A 85 -4.70 0.13 -16.43
N PHE A 86 -6.01 -0.08 -16.28
CA PHE A 86 -7.04 0.94 -16.55
C PHE A 86 -7.24 1.96 -15.45
N ILE A 87 -6.77 1.71 -14.21
CA ILE A 87 -7.03 2.61 -13.07
C ILE A 87 -6.56 4.04 -13.36
N ARG A 88 -5.31 4.22 -13.74
CA ARG A 88 -4.76 5.55 -13.97
C ARG A 88 -5.44 6.29 -15.14
N PRO A 89 -5.53 5.74 -16.36
CA PRO A 89 -6.17 6.46 -17.47
C PRO A 89 -7.63 6.82 -17.17
N VAL A 90 -8.42 5.87 -16.69
CA VAL A 90 -9.83 6.09 -16.31
C VAL A 90 -9.95 7.19 -15.23
N THR A 91 -9.09 7.17 -14.20
CA THR A 91 -9.13 8.18 -13.15
C THR A 91 -8.89 9.59 -13.71
N LEU A 92 -7.94 9.74 -14.64
CA LEU A 92 -7.67 11.02 -15.30
C LEU A 92 -8.83 11.46 -16.21
N ASP A 93 -9.44 10.54 -16.96
CA ASP A 93 -10.59 10.83 -17.82
C ASP A 93 -11.84 11.24 -17.02
N LEU A 94 -11.98 10.79 -15.78
CA LEU A 94 -13.00 11.23 -14.83
C LEU A 94 -12.71 12.59 -14.19
N GLY A 95 -11.60 13.24 -14.54
CA GLY A 95 -11.27 14.60 -14.10
C GLY A 95 -10.44 14.66 -12.82
N PHE A 96 -9.91 13.54 -12.32
CA PHE A 96 -8.97 13.59 -11.20
C PHE A 96 -7.66 14.26 -11.62
N GLU A 97 -7.15 15.12 -10.77
CA GLU A 97 -5.81 15.69 -10.88
C GLU A 97 -4.77 14.72 -10.34
N GLN A 98 -3.80 14.34 -11.20
CA GLN A 98 -2.68 13.50 -10.78
C GLN A 98 -1.71 14.28 -9.89
N ILE A 99 -1.51 13.82 -8.67
CA ILE A 99 -0.50 14.37 -7.75
C ILE A 99 0.86 13.71 -8.02
N PHE A 100 0.89 12.36 -8.08
CA PHE A 100 2.09 11.64 -8.51
C PHE A 100 1.76 10.29 -9.16
N TRP A 101 2.70 9.80 -9.96
CA TRP A 101 2.70 8.46 -10.52
C TRP A 101 4.12 7.92 -10.57
N LYS A 102 4.30 6.71 -10.00
CA LYS A 102 5.56 6.02 -9.75
C LYS A 102 6.43 6.71 -8.70
N VAL A 103 6.89 5.90 -7.77
CA VAL A 103 7.82 6.32 -6.71
C VAL A 103 9.13 5.52 -6.82
N LYS A 104 10.24 6.13 -6.43
CA LYS A 104 11.56 5.48 -6.50
C LYS A 104 11.82 4.61 -5.27
N GLN A 105 10.92 3.65 -5.02
CA GLN A 105 11.00 2.74 -3.88
C GLN A 105 10.91 1.25 -4.28
N LYS A 106 11.16 0.37 -3.30
CA LYS A 106 11.07 -1.09 -3.41
C LYS A 106 10.65 -1.69 -2.05
N PRO A 107 9.52 -2.44 -2.01
CA PRO A 107 8.55 -2.66 -3.08
C PRO A 107 7.68 -1.43 -3.34
N GLY A 108 6.82 -1.46 -4.38
CA GLY A 108 5.77 -0.47 -4.59
C GLY A 108 6.11 0.65 -5.58
N LYS A 109 7.00 0.43 -6.56
CA LYS A 109 7.32 1.44 -7.59
C LYS A 109 6.07 1.96 -8.33
N PRO A 110 5.14 1.12 -8.86
CA PRO A 110 3.98 1.60 -9.59
C PRO A 110 2.86 2.05 -8.64
N MET A 111 3.05 3.15 -7.97
CA MET A 111 2.05 3.78 -7.12
C MET A 111 1.49 5.03 -7.79
N PHE A 112 0.19 5.28 -7.64
CA PHE A 112 -0.52 6.39 -8.24
C PHE A 112 -1.33 7.14 -7.17
N PHE A 113 -1.30 8.47 -7.18
CA PHE A 113 -2.11 9.28 -6.28
C PHE A 113 -2.72 10.45 -7.04
N ALA A 114 -4.02 10.62 -6.87
CA ALA A 114 -4.81 11.65 -7.52
C ALA A 114 -5.91 12.17 -6.59
N GLN A 115 -6.44 13.35 -6.90
CA GLN A 115 -7.54 13.99 -6.20
C GLN A 115 -8.60 14.48 -7.17
N LEU A 116 -9.85 14.49 -6.72
CA LEU A 116 -10.98 15.08 -7.42
C LEU A 116 -11.67 16.07 -6.50
N GLU A 117 -11.76 17.32 -6.92
CA GLU A 117 -12.57 18.33 -6.26
C GLU A 117 -14.04 18.17 -6.67
N ARG A 118 -14.94 18.11 -5.68
CA ARG A 118 -16.37 17.99 -5.90
C ARG A 118 -17.05 19.36 -5.94
N ALA A 119 -18.27 19.40 -6.40
CA ALA A 119 -19.05 20.64 -6.51
C ALA A 119 -19.35 21.33 -5.15
N ASP A 120 -19.19 20.64 -4.05
CA ASP A 120 -19.34 21.14 -2.69
C ASP A 120 -18.01 21.53 -2.02
N ASP A 121 -16.96 21.71 -2.80
CA ASP A 121 -15.58 22.02 -2.37
C ASP A 121 -14.94 20.91 -1.51
N SER A 122 -15.56 19.73 -1.40
CA SER A 122 -14.93 18.56 -0.80
C SER A 122 -14.05 17.81 -1.80
N TYR A 123 -13.19 16.93 -1.29
CA TYR A 123 -12.26 16.13 -2.14
C TYR A 123 -12.52 14.65 -2.03
N CYS A 124 -12.40 13.94 -3.15
CA CYS A 124 -12.18 12.51 -3.20
C CYS A 124 -10.73 12.23 -3.58
N TYR A 125 -10.05 11.42 -2.81
CA TYR A 125 -8.69 10.99 -3.11
C TYR A 125 -8.68 9.57 -3.66
N LEU A 126 -7.79 9.31 -4.62
CA LEU A 126 -7.55 7.97 -5.13
C LEU A 126 -6.08 7.61 -4.94
N LEU A 127 -5.82 6.55 -4.19
CA LEU A 127 -4.48 5.97 -4.00
C LEU A 127 -4.43 4.58 -4.63
N GLY A 128 -3.75 4.49 -5.76
CA GLY A 128 -3.52 3.24 -6.48
C GLY A 128 -2.26 2.53 -5.97
N LEU A 129 -2.46 1.38 -5.36
CA LEU A 129 -1.41 0.50 -4.86
C LEU A 129 -1.07 -0.57 -5.91
N PRO A 130 0.18 -1.08 -5.94
CA PRO A 130 0.55 -2.19 -6.82
C PRO A 130 -0.27 -3.46 -6.51
N GLY A 131 -0.42 -4.36 -7.49
CA GLY A 131 -1.11 -5.64 -7.27
C GLY A 131 -0.34 -6.64 -6.36
N ASN A 132 0.98 -6.51 -6.23
CA ASN A 132 1.80 -7.42 -5.40
C ASN A 132 1.53 -7.22 -3.89
N PRO A 133 1.12 -8.27 -3.14
CA PRO A 133 0.61 -8.13 -1.78
C PRO A 133 1.57 -7.48 -0.78
N ALA A 134 2.87 -7.81 -0.84
CA ALA A 134 3.83 -7.17 0.07
C ALA A 134 4.08 -5.70 -0.28
N ALA A 135 3.86 -5.29 -1.54
CA ALA A 135 3.90 -3.88 -1.94
C ALA A 135 2.63 -3.14 -1.48
N VAL A 136 1.47 -3.80 -1.54
CA VAL A 136 0.22 -3.30 -0.93
C VAL A 136 0.44 -3.06 0.55
N TYR A 137 0.97 -4.05 1.29
CA TYR A 137 1.20 -3.91 2.72
C TYR A 137 2.10 -2.71 3.07
N VAL A 138 3.22 -2.56 2.37
CA VAL A 138 4.11 -1.38 2.55
C VAL A 138 3.37 -0.08 2.23
N GLY A 139 2.58 -0.05 1.15
CA GLY A 139 1.76 1.10 0.78
C GLY A 139 0.74 1.47 1.85
N MET A 140 0.07 0.49 2.44
CA MET A 140 -0.87 0.69 3.55
C MET A 140 -0.18 1.30 4.77
N GLN A 141 0.96 0.74 5.19
CA GLN A 141 1.69 1.20 6.37
C GLN A 141 2.26 2.62 6.23
N ILE A 142 2.68 3.02 5.04
CA ILE A 142 3.36 4.31 4.83
C ILE A 142 2.38 5.36 4.28
N TYR A 143 1.72 5.09 3.16
CA TYR A 143 0.95 6.10 2.43
C TYR A 143 -0.51 6.16 2.87
N THR A 144 -1.18 5.02 2.99
CA THR A 144 -2.58 5.00 3.42
C THR A 144 -2.71 5.50 4.86
N SER A 145 -1.84 5.04 5.77
CA SER A 145 -1.80 5.52 7.15
C SER A 145 -1.59 7.06 7.23
N THR A 146 -0.61 7.57 6.47
CA THR A 146 -0.33 9.01 6.38
C THR A 146 -1.54 9.80 5.89
N LEU A 147 -2.19 9.31 4.82
CA LEU A 147 -3.35 9.96 4.22
C LEU A 147 -4.56 9.95 5.15
N LEU A 148 -4.86 8.82 5.78
CA LEU A 148 -5.96 8.71 6.75
C LEU A 148 -5.76 9.63 7.96
N ASN A 149 -4.55 9.72 8.48
CA ASN A 149 -4.22 10.63 9.57
C ASN A 149 -4.40 12.10 9.14
N ALA A 150 -3.96 12.45 7.93
CA ALA A 150 -4.13 13.80 7.39
C ALA A 150 -5.61 14.17 7.22
N LEU A 151 -6.42 13.26 6.67
CA LEU A 151 -7.87 13.45 6.50
C LEU A 151 -8.61 13.64 7.85
N GLN A 152 -8.07 13.06 8.91
CA GLN A 152 -8.62 13.20 10.27
C GLN A 152 -8.01 14.39 11.05
N GLY A 153 -7.17 15.21 10.40
CA GLY A 153 -6.49 16.33 11.06
C GLY A 153 -5.49 15.89 12.14
N GLN A 154 -5.02 14.65 12.07
CA GLN A 154 -4.05 14.10 13.01
C GLN A 154 -2.61 14.33 12.50
N LYS A 155 -1.63 14.06 13.36
CA LYS A 155 -0.22 14.03 12.94
C LYS A 155 -0.05 12.92 11.88
N HIS A 156 0.31 13.34 10.67
CA HIS A 156 0.36 12.44 9.51
C HIS A 156 1.76 11.88 9.20
N GLN A 157 2.81 12.44 9.79
CA GLN A 157 4.17 11.91 9.57
C GLN A 157 4.36 10.60 10.36
N PRO A 158 4.91 9.55 9.73
CA PRO A 158 5.22 8.30 10.41
C PRO A 158 6.17 8.51 11.60
N GLU A 159 5.92 7.80 12.69
CA GLU A 159 6.78 7.85 13.88
C GLU A 159 7.91 6.83 13.76
N TRP A 160 9.03 7.28 13.19
CA TRP A 160 10.20 6.44 12.99
C TRP A 160 10.95 6.20 14.30
N PHE A 161 11.16 4.92 14.65
CA PHE A 161 12.14 4.57 15.69
C PHE A 161 13.55 4.48 15.10
N SER A 162 14.57 4.56 15.94
CA SER A 162 15.97 4.29 15.57
C SER A 162 16.41 2.94 16.15
N ALA A 163 17.11 2.15 15.35
CA ALA A 163 17.64 0.85 15.77
C ALA A 163 19.00 0.57 15.13
N VAL A 164 19.77 -0.33 15.73
CA VAL A 164 21.06 -0.76 15.22
C VAL A 164 20.87 -1.93 14.25
N LEU A 165 21.45 -1.84 13.08
CA LEU A 165 21.44 -2.92 12.09
C LEU A 165 22.39 -4.04 12.53
N ASN A 166 21.93 -5.28 12.48
CA ASN A 166 22.70 -6.42 12.97
C ASN A 166 23.33 -7.26 11.84
N HIS A 167 23.52 -6.71 10.67
CA HIS A 167 24.19 -7.33 9.52
C HIS A 167 24.33 -6.31 8.38
N ASP A 168 25.23 -6.57 7.45
CA ASP A 168 25.43 -5.71 6.29
C ASP A 168 24.26 -5.74 5.31
N LEU A 169 23.97 -4.60 4.69
CA LEU A 169 23.00 -4.45 3.62
C LEU A 169 23.65 -3.88 2.35
N LYS A 170 23.50 -4.61 1.25
CA LYS A 170 23.96 -4.14 -0.06
C LYS A 170 23.14 -2.93 -0.54
N MET A 171 23.78 -2.06 -1.30
CA MET A 171 23.16 -0.94 -1.99
C MET A 171 22.05 -1.40 -2.95
N ASP A 172 20.97 -0.59 -3.05
CA ASP A 172 19.97 -0.66 -4.13
C ASP A 172 19.79 0.75 -4.68
N ALA A 173 19.52 0.87 -5.97
CA ALA A 173 19.27 2.15 -6.63
C ALA A 173 17.97 2.84 -6.19
N ARG A 174 17.10 2.13 -5.50
CA ARG A 174 15.83 2.61 -4.95
C ARG A 174 15.85 2.56 -3.43
N GLU A 175 15.10 3.46 -2.81
CA GLU A 175 14.77 3.36 -1.40
C GLU A 175 14.05 2.04 -1.12
N ARG A 176 14.42 1.34 -0.05
CA ARG A 176 13.82 0.05 0.31
C ARG A 176 13.08 0.15 1.62
N PHE A 177 11.92 -0.49 1.68
CA PHE A 177 11.20 -0.78 2.90
C PHE A 177 11.29 -2.29 3.15
N LEU A 178 12.18 -2.68 4.05
CA LEU A 178 12.46 -4.08 4.36
C LEU A 178 11.64 -4.54 5.56
N ARG A 179 11.02 -5.70 5.43
CA ARG A 179 10.33 -6.38 6.52
C ARG A 179 11.37 -7.02 7.41
N MET A 180 11.50 -6.51 8.62
CA MET A 180 12.53 -6.92 9.57
C MET A 180 11.93 -7.33 10.91
N PHE A 181 12.75 -7.95 11.73
CA PHE A 181 12.45 -8.26 13.12
C PHE A 181 13.30 -7.36 14.02
N ALA A 182 12.61 -6.56 14.84
CA ALA A 182 13.21 -5.70 15.85
C ALA A 182 13.12 -6.39 17.22
N SER A 183 14.23 -6.40 17.97
CA SER A 183 14.29 -6.91 19.32
C SER A 183 15.34 -6.15 20.15
N PHE A 184 15.14 -6.13 21.47
CA PHE A 184 16.15 -5.58 22.38
C PHE A 184 17.23 -6.60 22.67
N ASP A 185 18.48 -6.14 22.59
CA ASP A 185 19.66 -6.83 23.07
C ASP A 185 20.44 -5.90 24.00
N GLN A 186 20.56 -6.24 25.27
CA GLN A 186 21.20 -5.41 26.31
C GLN A 186 20.75 -3.93 26.27
N SER A 187 19.44 -3.72 26.22
CA SER A 187 18.79 -2.38 26.16
C SER A 187 18.99 -1.61 24.85
N VAL A 188 19.64 -2.17 23.85
CA VAL A 188 19.75 -1.60 22.49
C VAL A 188 18.73 -2.25 21.57
N LEU A 189 17.92 -1.44 20.89
CA LEU A 189 17.02 -1.95 19.87
C LEU A 189 17.83 -2.33 18.63
N LYS A 190 17.77 -3.58 18.23
CA LYS A 190 18.43 -4.12 17.04
C LYS A 190 17.42 -4.61 16.02
N VAL A 191 17.75 -4.50 14.74
CA VAL A 191 16.93 -5.01 13.64
C VAL A 191 17.67 -6.00 12.78
N LYS A 192 16.96 -7.04 12.36
CA LYS A 192 17.46 -8.12 11.52
C LYS A 192 16.54 -8.35 10.32
N SER A 193 17.12 -8.40 9.12
CA SER A 193 16.36 -8.74 7.91
C SER A 193 15.83 -10.16 7.96
N LEU A 194 14.59 -10.30 7.52
CA LEU A 194 13.99 -11.60 7.24
C LEU A 194 14.30 -12.02 5.80
N SER A 195 14.28 -13.31 5.53
CA SER A 195 14.35 -13.85 4.18
C SER A 195 13.09 -13.49 3.38
N LYS A 196 13.08 -13.77 2.06
CA LYS A 196 11.90 -13.67 1.19
C LYS A 196 11.32 -12.24 1.11
N GLN A 197 12.17 -11.25 0.81
CA GLN A 197 11.80 -9.84 0.67
C GLN A 197 11.10 -9.49 -0.66
N GLN A 198 10.83 -10.47 -1.53
CA GLN A 198 10.16 -10.25 -2.83
C GLN A 198 8.75 -9.70 -2.63
N SER A 199 8.28 -8.88 -3.58
CA SER A 199 7.00 -8.15 -3.46
C SER A 199 5.75 -9.04 -3.49
N HIS A 200 5.86 -10.26 -4.02
CA HIS A 200 4.77 -11.25 -4.07
C HIS A 200 4.77 -12.21 -2.85
N MET A 201 5.76 -12.11 -1.96
CA MET A 201 5.90 -13.01 -0.81
C MET A 201 5.43 -12.35 0.47
N LEU A 202 4.40 -12.94 1.11
CA LEU A 202 3.86 -12.51 2.40
C LEU A 202 4.37 -13.31 3.60
N SER A 203 4.97 -14.48 3.37
CA SER A 203 5.27 -15.42 4.44
C SER A 203 6.17 -14.87 5.56
N ASN A 204 6.98 -13.85 5.30
CA ASN A 204 7.80 -13.22 6.32
C ASN A 204 7.05 -12.15 7.15
N LEU A 205 5.86 -11.72 6.73
CA LEU A 205 5.02 -10.83 7.55
C LEU A 205 4.61 -11.47 8.89
N MET A 206 4.50 -12.80 8.94
CA MET A 206 4.22 -13.52 10.19
C MET A 206 5.33 -13.36 11.25
N GLN A 207 6.55 -13.04 10.82
CA GLN A 207 7.72 -12.88 11.70
C GLN A 207 8.16 -11.43 11.80
N ALA A 208 7.79 -10.59 10.84
CA ALA A 208 8.13 -9.18 10.84
C ALA A 208 7.33 -8.45 11.92
N ASN A 209 7.99 -7.58 12.65
CA ASN A 209 7.33 -6.63 13.56
C ASN A 209 7.67 -5.17 13.20
N CYS A 210 8.46 -4.96 12.15
CA CYS A 210 8.78 -3.62 11.68
C CYS A 210 9.07 -3.58 10.18
N LEU A 211 8.86 -2.40 9.60
CA LEU A 211 9.37 -1.98 8.29
C LEU A 211 10.55 -1.04 8.52
N VAL A 212 11.72 -1.37 7.96
CA VAL A 212 12.91 -0.53 8.06
C VAL A 212 13.17 0.16 6.72
N ARG A 213 13.33 1.47 6.78
CA ARG A 213 13.62 2.34 5.64
C ARG A 213 15.11 2.36 5.38
N ILE A 214 15.53 1.94 4.19
CA ILE A 214 16.92 1.96 3.74
C ILE A 214 17.05 2.95 2.58
N PRO A 215 17.85 4.01 2.72
CA PRO A 215 18.02 5.02 1.68
C PRO A 215 18.53 4.44 0.36
N ALA A 216 18.14 5.07 -0.76
CA ALA A 216 18.62 4.72 -2.08
C ALA A 216 20.12 5.04 -2.22
N GLY A 217 20.85 4.20 -2.95
CA GLY A 217 22.24 4.45 -3.30
C GLY A 217 23.24 4.24 -2.15
N GLN A 218 22.81 3.67 -1.02
CA GLN A 218 23.66 3.44 0.14
C GLN A 218 23.79 1.94 0.46
N SER A 219 25.01 1.48 0.75
CA SER A 219 25.27 0.25 1.48
C SER A 219 25.35 0.60 2.97
N LEU A 220 24.87 -0.28 3.82
CA LEU A 220 24.92 -0.11 5.27
C LEU A 220 25.66 -1.30 5.87
N ASN A 221 26.49 -1.03 6.88
CA ASN A 221 27.25 -2.05 7.59
C ASN A 221 26.53 -2.41 8.92
N GLU A 222 26.86 -3.60 9.43
CA GLU A 222 26.49 -3.95 10.80
C GLU A 222 26.93 -2.87 11.80
N GLY A 223 26.07 -2.55 12.73
CA GLY A 223 26.32 -1.52 13.74
C GLY A 223 25.80 -0.13 13.36
N GLU A 224 25.46 0.13 12.11
CA GLU A 224 24.89 1.41 11.69
C GLU A 224 23.44 1.59 12.14
N ILE A 225 23.06 2.86 12.37
CA ILE A 225 21.70 3.22 12.77
C ILE A 225 20.80 3.29 11.55
N VAL A 226 19.65 2.63 11.65
CA VAL A 226 18.57 2.65 10.66
C VAL A 226 17.27 3.13 11.31
N HIS A 227 16.33 3.56 10.48
CA HIS A 227 15.02 4.01 10.93
C HIS A 227 13.93 3.04 10.48
N GLY A 228 13.02 2.74 11.39
CA GLY A 228 11.94 1.81 11.13
C GLY A 228 10.61 2.27 11.71
N LEU A 229 9.55 1.60 11.28
CA LEU A 229 8.19 1.75 11.76
C LEU A 229 7.72 0.40 12.29
N PHE A 230 7.20 0.34 13.52
CA PHE A 230 6.55 -0.86 14.02
C PHE A 230 5.27 -1.15 13.23
N ILE A 231 5.04 -2.43 12.96
CA ILE A 231 3.86 -2.93 12.25
C ILE A 231 3.13 -3.93 13.16
N HIS A 232 1.83 -3.86 13.14
CA HIS A 232 0.93 -4.70 13.93
C HIS A 232 0.08 -5.58 13.01
#